data_c03258b2a2cf562dd8ac6a089cdaa403
#
_entry.id   c03258b2a2cf562dd8ac6a089cdaa403
#
_cell.length_a   1.000
_cell.length_b   1.000
_cell.length_c   1.000
_cell.angle_alpha   90.00
_cell.angle_beta   90.00
_cell.angle_gamma   90.00
#
_symmetry.space_group_name_H-M   'P 1'
#
loop_
_entity.id
_entity.type
_entity.pdbx_description
1 polymer ?
#
loop_
_entity_poly.entity_id
_entity_poly.type
_entity_poly.pdbx_seq_one_letter_code
_entity_poly.pdbx_strand_id
1 'polypeptide(L)'
;MFDLPSEDPEEDGLADTFHGLQPQLLDETLSLPQYPEDRTYRAFNLNLYYDPEHTGWHKRPDWFLAVGASRLYRGVVPRSSYVMWEEKIAPTIVIEFLSPGTEGEDLGRFYDKPRSVKKRGKPPEKFVVYEEILKIPNYIVYD
;
A
#
# COMPACT_ATOMS: atom_id res chain seq x y z
N MET A 1 23.92 -24.18 -0.10
CA MET A 1 22.79 -23.45 0.49
C MET A 1 21.86 -23.14 -0.68
N PHE A 2 20.63 -23.60 -0.62
CA PHE A 2 19.65 -23.34 -1.67
C PHE A 2 18.76 -22.22 -1.21
N ASP A 3 18.82 -21.07 -1.88
CA ASP A 3 17.88 -19.98 -1.74
C ASP A 3 16.89 -20.10 -2.89
N LEU A 4 15.68 -20.53 -2.58
CA LEU A 4 14.62 -20.68 -3.57
C LEU A 4 13.77 -19.40 -3.57
N PRO A 5 13.22 -19.00 -4.73
CA PRO A 5 12.35 -17.84 -4.80
C PRO A 5 11.18 -17.99 -3.82
N SER A 6 10.85 -16.91 -3.11
CA SER A 6 9.70 -16.85 -2.21
C SER A 6 8.38 -16.71 -2.97
N GLU A 7 8.43 -16.34 -4.25
CA GLU A 7 7.26 -16.07 -5.07
C GLU A 7 7.09 -17.12 -6.16
N ASP A 8 5.86 -17.60 -6.31
CA ASP A 8 5.43 -18.32 -7.50
C ASP A 8 5.16 -17.28 -8.59
N PRO A 9 5.70 -17.43 -9.83
CA PRO A 9 5.38 -16.53 -10.94
C PRO A 9 3.88 -16.39 -11.27
N GLU A 10 3.06 -17.32 -10.79
CA GLU A 10 1.61 -17.31 -10.95
C GLU A 10 0.86 -16.73 -9.74
N GLU A 11 1.53 -16.50 -8.60
CA GLU A 11 0.99 -15.92 -7.37
C GLU A 11 1.79 -14.66 -6.98
N ASP A 12 1.49 -13.56 -7.63
CA ASP A 12 2.16 -12.28 -7.38
C ASP A 12 2.00 -11.81 -5.93
N GLY A 13 3.10 -11.45 -5.28
CA GLY A 13 3.10 -10.64 -4.06
C GLY A 13 3.09 -11.43 -2.76
N LEU A 14 3.70 -12.61 -2.69
CA LEU A 14 4.01 -13.26 -1.41
C LEU A 14 5.12 -12.51 -0.70
N ALA A 15 4.87 -12.12 0.56
CA ALA A 15 5.83 -11.40 1.38
C ALA A 15 7.01 -12.29 1.77
N ASP A 16 8.21 -11.85 1.47
CA ASP A 16 9.46 -12.42 1.99
C ASP A 16 9.81 -11.84 3.38
N THR A 17 10.96 -12.24 3.93
CA THR A 17 11.43 -11.74 5.23
C THR A 17 11.64 -10.22 5.21
N PHE A 18 12.09 -9.65 4.10
CA PHE A 18 12.33 -8.22 3.94
C PHE A 18 11.01 -7.44 4.03
N HIS A 19 9.99 -7.87 3.27
CA HIS A 19 8.64 -7.26 3.30
C HIS A 19 7.96 -7.39 4.68
N GLY A 20 8.39 -8.36 5.50
CA GLY A 20 7.89 -8.48 6.87
C GLY A 20 8.59 -7.54 7.86
N LEU A 21 9.92 -7.37 7.75
CA LEU A 21 10.73 -6.62 8.71
C LEU A 21 10.72 -5.10 8.47
N GLN A 22 10.72 -4.66 7.21
CA GLN A 22 10.80 -3.23 6.88
C GLN A 22 9.61 -2.41 7.38
N PRO A 23 8.35 -2.84 7.25
CA PRO A 23 7.22 -2.14 7.83
C PRO A 23 7.30 -2.01 9.34
N GLN A 24 7.79 -3.04 10.03
CA GLN A 24 7.97 -3.00 11.49
C GLN A 24 9.03 -1.97 11.88
N LEU A 25 10.16 -1.94 11.17
CA LEU A 25 11.20 -0.95 11.40
C LEU A 25 10.69 0.47 11.21
N LEU A 26 9.89 0.71 10.17
CA LEU A 26 9.25 2.02 9.95
C LEU A 26 8.33 2.40 11.10
N ASP A 27 7.53 1.47 11.59
CA ASP A 27 6.61 1.72 12.72
C ASP A 27 7.36 2.06 14.01
N GLU A 28 8.46 1.36 14.30
CA GLU A 28 9.26 1.55 15.50
C GLU A 28 10.11 2.83 15.47
N THR A 29 10.58 3.23 14.30
CA THR A 29 11.50 4.36 14.15
C THR A 29 10.84 5.68 13.79
N LEU A 30 9.63 5.64 13.17
CA LEU A 30 8.93 6.84 12.78
C LEU A 30 8.38 7.60 14.00
N SER A 31 8.89 8.80 14.20
CA SER A 31 8.40 9.73 15.22
C SER A 31 7.80 10.97 14.56
N LEU A 32 6.58 11.31 14.90
CA LEU A 32 5.86 12.46 14.36
C LEU A 32 5.31 13.33 15.51
N PRO A 33 6.19 13.99 16.28
CA PRO A 33 5.78 14.72 17.49
C PRO A 33 4.83 15.88 17.22
N GLN A 34 4.75 16.37 15.98
CA GLN A 34 3.84 17.43 15.56
C GLN A 34 2.38 16.96 15.37
N TYR A 35 2.13 15.65 15.37
CA TYR A 35 0.79 15.08 15.21
C TYR A 35 0.40 14.23 16.42
N PRO A 36 -0.87 14.34 16.89
CA PRO A 36 -1.36 13.48 17.96
C PRO A 36 -1.30 11.99 17.55
N GLU A 37 -0.80 11.15 18.43
CA GLU A 37 -0.63 9.71 18.15
C GLU A 37 -1.97 9.01 17.87
N ASP A 38 -3.04 9.39 18.57
CA ASP A 38 -4.39 8.88 18.37
C ASP A 38 -5.04 9.30 17.06
N ARG A 39 -4.43 10.30 16.38
CA ARG A 39 -4.83 10.81 15.06
C ARG A 39 -3.80 10.50 13.97
N THR A 40 -2.99 9.48 14.21
CA THR A 40 -1.97 9.03 13.26
C THR A 40 -2.12 7.53 13.09
N TYR A 41 -2.71 7.12 11.97
CA TYR A 41 -2.93 5.71 11.67
C TYR A 41 -1.82 5.18 10.77
N ARG A 42 -1.24 4.07 11.17
CA ARG A 42 -0.22 3.33 10.41
C ARG A 42 -0.70 1.92 10.17
N ALA A 43 -0.40 1.38 9.01
CA ALA A 43 -0.70 0.00 8.70
C ALA A 43 0.30 -0.56 7.68
N PHE A 44 0.46 -1.86 7.70
CA PHE A 44 1.22 -2.63 6.73
C PHE A 44 0.40 -3.83 6.28
N ASN A 45 0.54 -4.21 5.02
CA ASN A 45 -0.18 -5.32 4.41
C ASN A 45 -1.70 -5.29 4.65
N LEU A 46 -2.29 -4.09 4.75
CA LEU A 46 -3.72 -3.91 4.96
C LEU A 46 -4.41 -3.50 3.65
N ASN A 47 -5.54 -4.14 3.34
CA ASN A 47 -6.30 -3.79 2.14
C ASN A 47 -6.84 -2.36 2.22
N LEU A 48 -6.52 -1.56 1.22
CA LEU A 48 -6.99 -0.20 1.01
C LEU A 48 -7.98 -0.21 -0.15
N TYR A 49 -9.27 -0.10 0.17
CA TYR A 49 -10.36 -0.01 -0.79
C TYR A 49 -10.55 1.43 -1.24
N TYR A 50 -10.46 1.68 -2.53
CA TYR A 50 -10.35 3.05 -3.07
C TYR A 50 -11.51 3.47 -3.97
N ASP A 51 -12.33 2.54 -4.47
CA ASP A 51 -13.37 2.81 -5.44
C ASP A 51 -14.74 2.36 -4.93
N PRO A 52 -15.66 3.29 -4.60
CA PRO A 52 -16.99 2.96 -4.13
C PRO A 52 -17.90 2.36 -5.21
N GLU A 53 -17.58 2.54 -6.49
CA GLU A 53 -18.34 1.94 -7.59
C GLU A 53 -17.92 0.49 -7.85
N HIS A 54 -16.70 0.13 -7.47
CA HIS A 54 -16.14 -1.22 -7.55
C HIS A 54 -15.67 -1.66 -6.17
N THR A 55 -16.61 -1.94 -5.28
CA THR A 55 -16.35 -2.20 -3.84
C THR A 55 -15.43 -3.39 -3.55
N GLY A 56 -15.16 -4.25 -4.53
CA GLY A 56 -14.15 -5.31 -4.44
C GLY A 56 -12.73 -4.88 -4.81
N TRP A 57 -12.56 -3.68 -5.41
CA TRP A 57 -11.24 -3.22 -5.83
C TRP A 57 -10.46 -2.62 -4.67
N HIS A 58 -9.28 -3.16 -4.45
CA HIS A 58 -8.37 -2.71 -3.41
C HIS A 58 -6.92 -2.80 -3.86
N LYS A 59 -6.06 -2.12 -3.16
CA LYS A 59 -4.61 -2.31 -3.17
C LYS A 59 -4.17 -2.67 -1.76
N ARG A 60 -3.03 -3.33 -1.65
CA ARG A 60 -2.43 -3.70 -0.38
C ARG A 60 -1.05 -3.07 -0.31
N PRO A 61 -0.94 -1.84 0.21
CA PRO A 61 0.36 -1.22 0.41
C PRO A 61 1.21 -2.04 1.37
N ASP A 62 2.51 -2.10 1.12
CA ASP A 62 3.43 -2.71 2.08
C ASP A 62 3.45 -1.94 3.39
N TRP A 63 3.38 -0.60 3.30
CA TRP A 63 3.21 0.27 4.45
C TRP A 63 2.52 1.59 4.06
N PHE A 64 1.69 2.12 4.95
CA PHE A 64 1.12 3.45 4.77
C PHE A 64 0.86 4.17 6.09
N LEU A 65 0.83 5.50 5.98
CA LEU A 65 0.52 6.43 7.07
C LEU A 65 -0.63 7.34 6.65
N ALA A 66 -1.64 7.47 7.50
CA ALA A 66 -2.73 8.42 7.34
C ALA A 66 -2.77 9.38 8.55
N VAL A 67 -2.32 10.62 8.33
CA VAL A 67 -2.38 11.68 9.32
C VAL A 67 -3.80 12.25 9.37
N GLY A 68 -4.34 12.39 10.58
CA GLY A 68 -5.71 12.81 10.82
C GLY A 68 -6.69 11.64 11.02
N ALA A 69 -6.33 10.44 10.58
CA ALA A 69 -7.15 9.24 10.81
C ALA A 69 -7.01 8.74 12.25
N SER A 70 -8.13 8.37 12.86
CA SER A 70 -8.10 7.78 14.20
C SER A 70 -7.33 6.45 14.19
N ARG A 71 -6.58 6.18 15.26
CA ARG A 71 -5.89 4.91 15.43
C ARG A 71 -6.84 3.70 15.39
N LEU A 72 -8.03 3.86 15.95
CA LEU A 72 -9.06 2.81 15.95
C LEU A 72 -10.20 3.19 15.01
N TYR A 73 -10.77 2.20 14.33
CA TYR A 73 -11.97 2.38 13.54
C TYR A 73 -13.13 2.81 14.45
N ARG A 74 -13.75 3.93 14.12
CA ARG A 74 -14.78 4.58 14.94
C ARG A 74 -14.37 4.80 16.42
N GLY A 75 -13.07 4.83 16.71
CA GLY A 75 -12.53 5.00 18.05
C GLY A 75 -12.64 3.77 18.97
N VAL A 76 -13.02 2.60 18.44
CA VAL A 76 -13.38 1.44 19.27
C VAL A 76 -12.56 0.19 18.93
N VAL A 77 -12.41 -0.15 17.65
CA VAL A 77 -11.85 -1.44 17.23
C VAL A 77 -10.68 -1.28 16.25
N PRO A 78 -9.72 -2.22 16.21
CA PRO A 78 -8.74 -2.28 15.14
C PRO A 78 -9.43 -2.46 13.79
N ARG A 79 -8.81 -1.91 12.71
CA ARG A 79 -9.31 -2.07 11.35
C ARG A 79 -8.92 -3.42 10.78
N SER A 80 -9.85 -4.04 10.07
CA SER A 80 -9.58 -5.19 9.19
C SER A 80 -9.26 -4.76 7.74
N SER A 81 -9.56 -3.51 7.39
CA SER A 81 -9.28 -2.89 6.09
C SER A 81 -9.39 -1.37 6.22
N TYR A 82 -8.83 -0.64 5.25
CA TYR A 82 -8.95 0.82 5.15
C TYR A 82 -9.86 1.17 3.97
N VAL A 83 -11.06 1.68 4.27
CA VAL A 83 -12.11 1.95 3.27
C VAL A 83 -12.21 3.45 3.04
N MET A 84 -11.73 3.93 1.90
CA MET A 84 -11.56 5.36 1.61
C MET A 84 -12.85 6.17 1.71
N TRP A 85 -13.98 5.62 1.23
CA TRP A 85 -15.26 6.32 1.29
C TRP A 85 -15.89 6.38 2.69
N GLU A 86 -15.43 5.53 3.62
CA GLU A 86 -15.79 5.57 5.04
C GLU A 86 -14.88 6.52 5.83
N GLU A 87 -13.57 6.36 5.63
CA GLU A 87 -12.55 7.12 6.38
C GLU A 87 -12.49 8.59 5.96
N LYS A 88 -12.70 8.89 4.67
CA LYS A 88 -12.61 10.23 4.05
C LYS A 88 -11.25 10.93 4.24
N ILE A 89 -10.24 10.18 4.63
CA ILE A 89 -8.87 10.63 4.82
C ILE A 89 -7.98 9.70 3.99
N ALA A 90 -7.31 10.27 2.99
CA ALA A 90 -6.33 9.52 2.20
C ALA A 90 -5.04 9.30 2.99
N PRO A 91 -4.30 8.22 2.72
CA PRO A 91 -2.94 8.10 3.23
C PRO A 91 -2.10 9.32 2.86
N THR A 92 -1.28 9.76 3.78
CA THR A 92 -0.32 10.86 3.59
C THR A 92 0.96 10.35 2.94
N ILE A 93 1.32 9.12 3.28
CA ILE A 93 2.48 8.41 2.75
C ILE A 93 2.05 6.98 2.42
N VAL A 94 2.48 6.48 1.27
CA VAL A 94 2.46 5.06 0.92
C VAL A 94 3.88 4.65 0.53
N ILE A 95 4.32 3.51 1.04
CA ILE A 95 5.61 2.91 0.72
C ILE A 95 5.37 1.50 0.17
N GLU A 96 5.97 1.21 -0.97
CA GLU A 96 6.02 -0.12 -1.58
C GLU A 96 7.48 -0.57 -1.65
N PHE A 97 7.73 -1.83 -1.33
CA PHE A 97 9.02 -2.47 -1.48
C PHE A 97 9.00 -3.26 -2.78
N LEU A 98 9.95 -2.99 -3.67
CA LEU A 98 9.98 -3.65 -4.97
C LEU A 98 10.19 -5.16 -4.82
N SER A 99 9.34 -5.91 -5.49
CA SER A 99 9.49 -7.36 -5.66
C SER A 99 9.64 -7.72 -7.12
N PRO A 100 10.45 -8.73 -7.47
CA PRO A 100 10.50 -9.25 -8.82
C PRO A 100 9.10 -9.64 -9.32
N GLY A 101 8.72 -9.12 -10.48
CA GLY A 101 7.42 -9.40 -11.11
C GLY A 101 6.33 -8.35 -10.86
N THR A 102 6.43 -7.54 -9.81
CA THR A 102 5.45 -6.48 -9.50
C THR A 102 5.93 -5.08 -9.81
N GLU A 103 7.18 -4.89 -10.22
CA GLU A 103 7.81 -3.58 -10.45
C GLU A 103 7.00 -2.68 -11.38
N GLY A 104 6.33 -3.26 -12.39
CA GLY A 104 5.49 -2.49 -13.32
C GLY A 104 4.25 -1.88 -12.68
N GLU A 105 3.69 -2.52 -11.63
CA GLU A 105 2.56 -1.97 -10.87
C GLU A 105 3.01 -0.82 -9.96
N ASP A 106 4.19 -0.96 -9.36
CA ASP A 106 4.72 -0.02 -8.38
C ASP A 106 5.38 1.19 -9.04
N LEU A 107 6.16 0.97 -10.11
CA LEU A 107 6.89 2.04 -10.81
C LEU A 107 6.04 2.79 -11.84
N GLY A 108 4.94 2.21 -12.31
CA GLY A 108 4.06 2.87 -13.26
C GLY A 108 4.81 3.36 -14.50
N ARG A 109 4.73 4.66 -14.81
CA ARG A 109 5.39 5.28 -15.96
C ARG A 109 6.92 5.27 -15.91
N PHE A 110 7.51 4.99 -14.76
CA PHE A 110 8.97 4.88 -14.59
C PHE A 110 9.50 3.47 -14.86
N TYR A 111 8.62 2.51 -15.13
CA TYR A 111 9.02 1.17 -15.51
C TYR A 111 9.39 1.12 -17.00
N ASP A 112 10.63 0.75 -17.28
CA ASP A 112 11.24 0.84 -18.61
C ASP A 112 11.05 -0.42 -19.48
N LYS A 113 10.52 -1.50 -18.92
CA LYS A 113 10.29 -2.75 -19.65
C LYS A 113 8.90 -2.80 -20.31
N PRO A 114 8.72 -3.59 -21.39
CA PRO A 114 7.40 -3.80 -22.00
C PRO A 114 6.40 -4.35 -20.99
N ARG A 115 5.22 -3.76 -20.94
CA ARG A 115 4.12 -4.22 -20.07
C ARG A 115 3.04 -4.91 -20.89
N SER A 116 2.41 -5.91 -20.26
CA SER A 116 1.17 -6.46 -20.80
C SER A 116 0.06 -5.43 -20.68
N VAL A 117 -0.69 -5.22 -21.76
CA VAL A 117 -1.86 -4.32 -21.72
C VAL A 117 -2.89 -4.92 -20.79
N LYS A 118 -3.25 -4.22 -19.72
CA LYS A 118 -4.31 -4.67 -18.80
C LYS A 118 -5.65 -4.75 -19.54
N LYS A 119 -6.34 -5.83 -19.33
CA LYS A 119 -7.67 -6.05 -19.92
C LYS A 119 -8.68 -5.05 -19.33
N ARG A 120 -9.58 -4.54 -20.18
CA ARG A 120 -10.68 -3.66 -19.78
C ARG A 120 -11.50 -4.30 -18.64
N GLY A 121 -11.82 -3.54 -17.58
CA GLY A 121 -12.60 -4.03 -16.43
C GLY A 121 -11.77 -4.67 -15.31
N LYS A 122 -10.44 -4.56 -15.33
CA LYS A 122 -9.56 -4.94 -14.22
C LYS A 122 -9.16 -3.71 -13.39
N PRO A 123 -8.83 -3.91 -12.09
CA PRO A 123 -8.33 -2.82 -11.26
C PRO A 123 -7.11 -2.14 -11.89
N PRO A 124 -6.98 -0.81 -11.79
CA PRO A 124 -5.78 -0.08 -12.20
C PRO A 124 -4.53 -0.56 -11.45
N GLU A 125 -3.36 -0.23 -11.98
CA GLU A 125 -2.08 -0.47 -11.30
C GLU A 125 -1.97 0.33 -10.00
N LYS A 126 -1.12 -0.11 -9.07
CA LYS A 126 -0.88 0.58 -7.79
C LYS A 126 -0.49 2.04 -8.02
N PHE A 127 0.45 2.29 -8.95
CA PHE A 127 0.89 3.64 -9.31
C PHE A 127 -0.29 4.56 -9.69
N VAL A 128 -1.19 4.09 -10.55
CA VAL A 128 -2.38 4.87 -10.97
C VAL A 128 -3.31 5.12 -9.79
N VAL A 129 -3.52 4.11 -8.96
CA VAL A 129 -4.39 4.24 -7.78
C VAL A 129 -3.82 5.27 -6.81
N TYR A 130 -2.55 5.21 -6.50
CA TYR A 130 -1.95 6.08 -5.50
C TYR A 130 -1.73 7.51 -6.02
N GLU A 131 -1.21 7.66 -7.23
CA GLU A 131 -0.88 8.99 -7.78
C GLU A 131 -2.11 9.70 -8.34
N GLU A 132 -2.92 9.03 -9.16
CA GLU A 132 -3.97 9.70 -9.95
C GLU A 132 -5.34 9.67 -9.25
N ILE A 133 -5.72 8.53 -8.65
CA ILE A 133 -7.04 8.37 -8.04
C ILE A 133 -7.05 8.94 -6.62
N LEU A 134 -6.17 8.47 -5.75
CA LEU A 134 -6.09 8.88 -4.36
C LEU A 134 -5.28 10.16 -4.15
N LYS A 135 -4.44 10.53 -5.12
CA LYS A 135 -3.55 11.71 -5.08
C LYS A 135 -2.72 11.78 -3.79
N ILE A 136 -2.13 10.63 -3.46
CA ILE A 136 -1.31 10.49 -2.26
C ILE A 136 -0.09 11.42 -2.36
N PRO A 137 0.13 12.31 -1.39
CA PRO A 137 1.20 13.31 -1.48
C PRO A 137 2.61 12.72 -1.56
N ASN A 138 2.83 11.58 -0.93
CA ASN A 138 4.13 10.95 -0.87
C ASN A 138 3.98 9.46 -1.16
N TYR A 139 4.23 9.08 -2.41
CA TYR A 139 4.33 7.70 -2.84
C TYR A 139 5.79 7.35 -3.03
N ILE A 140 6.29 6.40 -2.26
CA ILE A 140 7.69 6.01 -2.19
C ILE A 140 7.80 4.56 -2.61
N VAL A 141 8.69 4.29 -3.55
CA VAL A 141 9.06 2.93 -3.95
C VAL A 141 10.51 2.72 -3.55
N TYR A 142 10.76 1.66 -2.80
CA TYR A 142 12.07 1.32 -2.27
C TYR A 142 12.54 -0.02 -2.86
N ASP A 143 13.79 -0.03 -3.37
CA ASP A 143 14.48 -1.21 -3.94
C ASP A 143 15.65 -1.62 -3.02
#